data_52669d4e6900e8910918e5fc16ee1099
#
_entry.id   52669d4e6900e8910918e5fc16ee1099
#
_cell.length_a   1.000
_cell.length_b   1.000
_cell.length_c   1.000
_cell.angle_alpha   90.00
_cell.angle_beta   90.00
_cell.angle_gamma   90.00
#
_symmetry.space_group_name_H-M   'P 1'
#
loop_
_entity.id
_entity.type
_entity.pdbx_description
1 polymer ?
#
loop_
_entity_poly.entity_id
_entity_poly.type
_entity_poly.pdbx_seq_one_letter_code
_entity_poly.pdbx_strand_id
1 'polypeptide(L)'
;MQRDRRIYIALLSVFMMLFATQAAFGQSAKQKQLEQRREALKREMRQLQRLRETNKKKEISILTQVEDLDTQIRLRSDLIRVTNSQANLLSREINENLVKMENLRKELAILKEDYGEMIRKSYKSKSGQSRVMFLLSSEDFKQAYKRVQYMKQYANYRKKQGEQIKERTILIQETNKKLVKQKADKETLIVENRTAKKELDKEKQRQDLLIKEIRKESSTYIAQIKKKQKEADRIDRQIDKLIADAIAASNKKAGKSTSSKTFALTPAEVTLAKEFSSNKGRLIWPVERGRVVRPYGKSAHPTLPGITLSNSGVDIETTENATVRAIFEGEVTSIQDAKGANIAIIIRHGDYLTTYFNLKNIKVKLGQKVTLKQLLGEVSRNAFTGKSILKFRVSKNQTKLNPTQWISRR
;
A
#
# COMPACT_ATOMS: atom_id res chain seq x y z
N MET A 1 27.40 47.87 -3.29
CA MET A 1 27.55 46.89 -2.17
C MET A 1 26.29 46.65 -1.31
N GLN A 2 25.49 47.67 -0.94
CA GLN A 2 24.24 47.40 -0.14
C GLN A 2 23.08 46.84 -0.98
N ARG A 3 23.03 47.10 -2.29
CA ARG A 3 21.95 46.67 -3.20
C ARG A 3 22.07 45.18 -3.54
N ASP A 4 23.28 44.68 -3.69
CA ASP A 4 23.57 43.30 -4.02
C ASP A 4 23.32 42.36 -2.83
N ARG A 5 23.60 42.79 -1.61
CA ARG A 5 23.32 42.06 -0.38
C ARG A 5 21.81 41.80 -0.18
N ARG A 6 20.94 42.75 -0.56
CA ARG A 6 19.48 42.59 -0.48
C ARG A 6 18.93 41.61 -1.51
N ILE A 7 19.57 41.58 -2.71
CA ILE A 7 19.20 40.62 -3.76
C ILE A 7 19.61 39.19 -3.35
N TYR A 8 20.80 39.00 -2.77
CA TYR A 8 21.24 37.69 -2.25
C TYR A 8 20.37 37.18 -1.09
N ILE A 9 19.96 38.06 -0.18
CA ILE A 9 19.05 37.67 0.92
C ILE A 9 17.65 37.31 0.40
N ALA A 10 17.15 38.03 -0.61
CA ALA A 10 15.88 37.71 -1.25
C ALA A 10 15.92 36.38 -2.04
N LEU A 11 17.02 36.12 -2.76
CA LEU A 11 17.25 34.84 -3.46
C LEU A 11 17.44 33.68 -2.48
N LEU A 12 18.15 33.89 -1.38
CA LEU A 12 18.33 32.87 -0.34
C LEU A 12 17.00 32.53 0.36
N SER A 13 16.14 33.54 0.61
CA SER A 13 14.83 33.32 1.21
C SER A 13 13.87 32.62 0.27
N VAL A 14 13.90 32.89 -1.04
CA VAL A 14 13.11 32.19 -2.06
C VAL A 14 13.59 30.73 -2.21
N PHE A 15 14.91 30.51 -2.19
CA PHE A 15 15.50 29.18 -2.25
C PHE A 15 15.14 28.34 -1.00
N MET A 16 15.16 28.96 0.18
CA MET A 16 14.76 28.32 1.44
C MET A 16 13.25 28.03 1.51
N MET A 17 12.38 28.87 0.92
CA MET A 17 10.94 28.61 0.75
C MET A 17 10.68 27.44 -0.20
N LEU A 18 11.41 27.30 -1.29
CA LEU A 18 11.30 26.19 -2.24
C LEU A 18 11.67 24.85 -1.60
N PHE A 19 12.70 24.81 -0.75
CA PHE A 19 13.07 23.59 0.00
C PHE A 19 12.04 23.22 1.09
N ALA A 20 11.44 24.18 1.76
CA ALA A 20 10.42 23.94 2.78
C ALA A 20 9.12 23.37 2.19
N THR A 21 8.76 23.75 0.95
CA THR A 21 7.59 23.20 0.27
C THR A 21 7.80 21.75 -0.15
N GLN A 22 8.99 21.36 -0.59
CA GLN A 22 9.30 19.98 -0.96
C GLN A 22 9.28 19.03 0.26
N ALA A 23 9.77 19.46 1.41
CA ALA A 23 9.72 18.66 2.64
C ALA A 23 8.29 18.45 3.14
N ALA A 24 7.42 19.45 3.07
CA ALA A 24 6.02 19.34 3.47
C ALA A 24 5.20 18.41 2.54
N PHE A 25 5.47 18.43 1.23
CA PHE A 25 4.88 17.50 0.27
C PHE A 25 5.32 16.06 0.51
N GLY A 26 6.60 15.83 0.84
CA GLY A 26 7.14 14.51 1.15
C GLY A 26 6.54 13.89 2.41
N GLN A 27 6.32 14.66 3.46
CA GLN A 27 5.70 14.19 4.71
C GLN A 27 4.22 13.83 4.51
N SER A 28 3.46 14.66 3.81
CA SER A 28 2.05 14.38 3.47
C SER A 28 1.90 13.13 2.61
N ALA A 29 2.78 12.92 1.62
CA ALA A 29 2.79 11.72 0.79
C ALA A 29 3.09 10.45 1.61
N LYS A 30 4.05 10.52 2.53
CA LYS A 30 4.41 9.41 3.43
C LYS A 30 3.29 9.07 4.41
N GLN A 31 2.61 10.07 4.96
CA GLN A 31 1.45 9.85 5.82
C GLN A 31 0.33 9.13 5.07
N LYS A 32 -0.01 9.60 3.87
CA LYS A 32 -1.01 8.98 3.00
C LYS A 32 -0.64 7.52 2.65
N GLN A 33 0.63 7.25 2.37
CA GLN A 33 1.11 5.89 2.11
C GLN A 33 0.95 4.97 3.33
N LEU A 34 1.29 5.43 4.54
CA LEU A 34 1.12 4.66 5.77
C LEU A 34 -0.35 4.40 6.07
N GLU A 35 -1.22 5.39 5.85
CA GLU A 35 -2.66 5.25 6.02
C GLU A 35 -3.25 4.23 5.03
N GLN A 36 -2.90 4.31 3.76
CA GLN A 36 -3.30 3.33 2.76
C GLN A 36 -2.82 1.91 3.13
N ARG A 37 -1.59 1.78 3.61
CA ARG A 37 -1.04 0.49 4.06
C ARG A 37 -1.79 -0.05 5.29
N ARG A 38 -2.10 0.81 6.26
CA ARG A 38 -2.89 0.45 7.44
C ARG A 38 -4.29 -0.05 7.05
N GLU A 39 -4.97 0.66 6.18
CA GLU A 39 -6.30 0.26 5.70
C GLU A 39 -6.25 -1.04 4.87
N ALA A 40 -5.20 -1.27 4.11
CA ALA A 40 -4.99 -2.53 3.41
C ALA A 40 -4.85 -3.69 4.40
N LEU A 41 -4.02 -3.55 5.44
CA LEU A 41 -3.85 -4.56 6.50
C LEU A 41 -5.16 -4.81 7.27
N LYS A 42 -5.91 -3.76 7.62
CA LYS A 42 -7.22 -3.90 8.25
C LYS A 42 -8.20 -4.66 7.35
N ARG A 43 -8.19 -4.42 6.04
CA ARG A 43 -9.01 -5.16 5.07
C ARG A 43 -8.62 -6.64 4.99
N GLU A 44 -7.33 -6.93 4.95
CA GLU A 44 -6.80 -8.29 4.90
C GLU A 44 -7.15 -9.06 6.19
N MET A 45 -7.03 -8.43 7.36
CA MET A 45 -7.48 -9.02 8.64
C MET A 45 -8.98 -9.32 8.65
N ARG A 46 -9.84 -8.41 8.18
CA ARG A 46 -11.30 -8.65 8.07
C ARG A 46 -11.60 -9.80 7.11
N GLN A 47 -10.87 -9.89 6.00
CA GLN A 47 -11.04 -11.00 5.05
C GLN A 47 -10.64 -12.34 5.68
N LEU A 48 -9.53 -12.39 6.41
CA LEU A 48 -9.10 -13.59 7.14
C LEU A 48 -10.14 -14.01 8.17
N GLN A 49 -10.70 -13.06 8.92
CA GLN A 49 -11.72 -13.34 9.92
C GLN A 49 -12.99 -13.92 9.27
N ARG A 50 -13.48 -13.37 8.16
CA ARG A 50 -14.62 -13.91 7.41
C ARG A 50 -14.35 -15.32 6.90
N LEU A 51 -13.15 -15.60 6.37
CA LEU A 51 -12.77 -16.93 5.92
C LEU A 51 -12.77 -17.94 7.07
N ARG A 52 -12.36 -17.54 8.27
CA ARG A 52 -12.41 -18.38 9.47
C ARG A 52 -13.85 -18.65 9.93
N GLU A 53 -14.71 -17.64 9.93
CA GLU A 53 -16.13 -17.81 10.32
C GLU A 53 -16.85 -18.78 9.41
N THR A 54 -16.61 -18.71 8.09
CA THR A 54 -17.17 -19.64 7.10
C THR A 54 -16.66 -21.08 7.32
N ASN A 55 -15.44 -21.22 7.84
CA ASN A 55 -14.82 -22.53 8.09
C ASN A 55 -15.07 -23.09 9.51
N LYS A 56 -15.62 -22.30 10.43
CA LYS A 56 -15.83 -22.63 11.84
C LYS A 56 -16.73 -23.84 12.10
N LYS A 57 -17.55 -24.23 11.13
CA LYS A 57 -18.51 -25.35 11.22
C LYS A 57 -17.91 -26.73 10.91
N LYS A 58 -16.55 -26.83 10.75
CA LYS A 58 -15.91 -28.08 10.34
C LYS A 58 -14.66 -28.34 11.18
N GLU A 59 -14.40 -29.59 11.53
CA GLU A 59 -13.16 -30.04 12.18
C GLU A 59 -11.94 -29.57 11.39
N ILE A 60 -11.31 -28.50 11.86
CA ILE A 60 -10.07 -27.97 11.29
C ILE A 60 -8.92 -28.58 12.05
N SER A 61 -7.97 -29.19 11.35
CA SER A 61 -6.79 -29.79 11.99
C SER A 61 -6.02 -28.72 12.80
N ILE A 62 -5.41 -29.12 13.91
CA ILE A 62 -4.61 -28.23 14.77
C ILE A 62 -3.51 -27.53 13.97
N LEU A 63 -2.89 -28.19 13.00
CA LEU A 63 -1.92 -27.57 12.08
C LEU A 63 -2.52 -26.42 11.32
N THR A 64 -3.72 -26.56 10.80
CA THR A 64 -4.40 -25.46 10.06
C THR A 64 -4.73 -24.29 10.99
N GLN A 65 -5.13 -24.57 12.25
CA GLN A 65 -5.36 -23.51 13.24
C GLN A 65 -4.09 -22.72 13.54
N VAL A 66 -2.95 -23.40 13.67
CA VAL A 66 -1.65 -22.76 13.91
C VAL A 66 -1.20 -21.93 12.71
N GLU A 67 -1.36 -22.42 11.47
CA GLU A 67 -1.08 -21.66 10.24
C GLU A 67 -1.93 -20.38 10.16
N ASP A 68 -3.20 -20.46 10.53
CA ASP A 68 -4.12 -19.31 10.56
C ASP A 68 -3.71 -18.30 11.63
N LEU A 69 -3.35 -18.77 12.83
CA LEU A 69 -2.84 -17.91 13.92
C LEU A 69 -1.54 -17.24 13.54
N ASP A 70 -0.60 -17.96 12.91
CA ASP A 70 0.66 -17.37 12.43
C ASP A 70 0.41 -16.22 11.45
N THR A 71 -0.54 -16.42 10.54
CA THR A 71 -0.91 -15.36 9.60
C THR A 71 -1.55 -14.15 10.31
N GLN A 72 -2.43 -14.38 11.30
CA GLN A 72 -3.02 -13.29 12.10
C GLN A 72 -1.95 -12.52 12.87
N ILE A 73 -1.04 -13.23 13.52
CA ILE A 73 0.07 -12.67 14.29
C ILE A 73 0.94 -11.77 13.40
N ARG A 74 1.29 -12.23 12.19
CA ARG A 74 2.06 -11.43 11.22
C ARG A 74 1.31 -10.17 10.80
N LEU A 75 0.06 -10.29 10.37
CA LEU A 75 -0.75 -9.14 9.94
C LEU A 75 -0.94 -8.13 11.06
N ARG A 76 -1.17 -8.60 12.29
CA ARG A 76 -1.34 -7.73 13.45
C ARG A 76 -0.03 -7.06 13.85
N SER A 77 1.10 -7.78 13.78
CA SER A 77 2.43 -7.21 14.01
C SER A 77 2.76 -6.12 12.98
N ASP A 78 2.44 -6.35 11.71
CA ASP A 78 2.62 -5.36 10.65
C ASP A 78 1.70 -4.14 10.85
N LEU A 79 0.45 -4.35 11.26
CA LEU A 79 -0.47 -3.27 11.60
C LEU A 79 0.07 -2.40 12.74
N ILE A 80 0.54 -3.02 13.83
CA ILE A 80 1.17 -2.32 14.97
C ILE A 80 2.37 -1.49 14.50
N ARG A 81 3.24 -2.06 13.66
CA ARG A 81 4.42 -1.37 13.13
C ARG A 81 4.04 -0.14 12.30
N VAL A 82 3.07 -0.29 11.40
CA VAL A 82 2.59 0.81 10.54
C VAL A 82 1.90 1.89 11.37
N THR A 83 1.06 1.50 12.35
CA THR A 83 0.39 2.43 13.25
C THR A 83 1.38 3.22 14.12
N ASN A 84 2.44 2.57 14.64
CA ASN A 84 3.53 3.24 15.35
C ASN A 84 4.26 4.25 14.46
N SER A 85 4.57 3.87 13.21
CA SER A 85 5.22 4.77 12.26
C SER A 85 4.37 6.00 11.94
N GLN A 86 3.06 5.81 11.82
CA GLN A 86 2.10 6.90 11.60
C GLN A 86 2.01 7.82 12.83
N ALA A 87 1.92 7.26 14.04
CA ALA A 87 1.89 8.03 15.29
C ALA A 87 3.18 8.85 15.51
N ASN A 88 4.33 8.28 15.17
CA ASN A 88 5.63 8.97 15.25
C ASN A 88 5.74 10.12 14.24
N LEU A 89 5.26 9.93 13.01
CA LEU A 89 5.22 11.00 12.01
C LEU A 89 4.30 12.13 12.47
N LEU A 90 3.10 11.80 12.96
CA LEU A 90 2.15 12.77 13.49
C LEU A 90 2.71 13.52 14.70
N SER A 91 3.49 12.86 15.56
CA SER A 91 4.19 13.52 16.68
C SER A 91 5.18 14.58 16.24
N ARG A 92 5.94 14.31 15.14
CA ARG A 92 6.86 15.30 14.55
C ARG A 92 6.09 16.50 13.98
N GLU A 93 5.02 16.25 13.23
CA GLU A 93 4.18 17.32 12.69
C GLU A 93 3.53 18.19 13.78
N ILE A 94 3.10 17.58 14.89
CA ILE A 94 2.58 18.30 16.05
C ILE A 94 3.66 19.22 16.63
N ASN A 95 4.88 18.73 16.82
CA ASN A 95 5.98 19.53 17.36
C ASN A 95 6.36 20.69 16.43
N GLU A 96 6.45 20.45 15.11
CA GLU A 96 6.70 21.48 14.10
C GLU A 96 5.61 22.57 14.14
N ASN A 97 4.34 22.17 14.20
CA ASN A 97 3.23 23.10 14.29
C ASN A 97 3.19 23.88 15.64
N LEU A 98 3.62 23.25 16.75
CA LEU A 98 3.77 23.95 18.05
C LEU A 98 4.84 25.05 17.98
N VAL A 99 6.00 24.75 17.44
CA VAL A 99 7.08 25.74 17.24
C VAL A 99 6.62 26.86 16.30
N LYS A 100 5.96 26.51 15.19
CA LYS A 100 5.39 27.49 14.27
C LYS A 100 4.37 28.41 14.97
N MET A 101 3.50 27.86 15.79
CA MET A 101 2.49 28.62 16.52
C MET A 101 3.12 29.57 17.54
N GLU A 102 4.18 29.13 18.22
CA GLU A 102 4.93 29.96 19.15
C GLU A 102 5.58 31.17 18.44
N ASN A 103 6.24 30.94 17.32
CA ASN A 103 6.85 31.99 16.51
C ASN A 103 5.79 32.98 15.99
N LEU A 104 4.67 32.48 15.48
CA LEU A 104 3.56 33.35 15.04
C LEU A 104 2.99 34.20 16.18
N ARG A 105 2.91 33.66 17.40
CA ARG A 105 2.46 34.43 18.58
C ARG A 105 3.46 35.54 18.94
N LYS A 106 4.75 35.26 18.90
CA LYS A 106 5.80 36.26 19.14
C LYS A 106 5.76 37.36 18.08
N GLU A 107 5.69 37.01 16.78
CA GLU A 107 5.53 37.97 15.69
C GLU A 107 4.27 38.84 15.87
N LEU A 108 3.15 38.22 16.20
CA LEU A 108 1.88 38.92 16.43
C LEU A 108 1.95 39.89 17.62
N ALA A 109 2.65 39.49 18.69
CA ALA A 109 2.83 40.37 19.87
C ALA A 109 3.63 41.64 19.48
N ILE A 110 4.73 41.49 18.76
CA ILE A 110 5.54 42.62 18.27
C ILE A 110 4.69 43.51 17.35
N LEU A 111 4.00 42.94 16.37
CA LEU A 111 3.16 43.69 15.44
C LEU A 111 2.04 44.47 16.16
N LYS A 112 1.45 43.89 17.19
CA LYS A 112 0.40 44.57 18.01
C LYS A 112 0.97 45.71 18.85
N GLU A 113 2.16 45.54 19.39
CA GLU A 113 2.85 46.55 20.15
C GLU A 113 3.20 47.77 19.27
N ASP A 114 3.87 47.54 18.13
CA ASP A 114 4.18 48.55 17.16
C ASP A 114 2.95 49.29 16.64
N TYR A 115 1.89 48.53 16.33
CA TYR A 115 0.63 49.07 15.88
C TYR A 115 -0.02 49.95 17.01
N GLY A 116 0.00 49.45 18.25
CA GLY A 116 -0.52 50.15 19.41
C GLY A 116 0.21 51.47 19.66
N GLU A 117 1.58 51.50 19.56
CA GLU A 117 2.36 52.73 19.65
C GLU A 117 2.01 53.72 18.53
N MET A 118 1.91 53.19 17.32
CA MET A 118 1.57 54.03 16.16
C MET A 118 0.17 54.64 16.32
N ILE A 119 -0.83 53.90 16.80
CA ILE A 119 -2.16 54.40 17.11
C ILE A 119 -2.12 55.48 18.21
N ARG A 120 -1.38 55.24 19.29
CA ARG A 120 -1.18 56.24 20.38
C ARG A 120 -0.59 57.54 19.90
N LYS A 121 0.47 57.45 19.08
CA LYS A 121 1.11 58.64 18.44
C LYS A 121 0.15 59.38 17.50
N SER A 122 -0.64 58.62 16.72
CA SER A 122 -1.65 59.16 15.80
C SER A 122 -2.84 59.81 16.54
N TYR A 123 -3.21 59.30 17.69
CA TYR A 123 -4.31 59.83 18.50
C TYR A 123 -3.95 61.22 19.09
N LYS A 124 -2.72 61.38 19.55
CA LYS A 124 -2.23 62.66 20.01
C LYS A 124 -2.24 63.76 18.95
N SER A 125 -2.14 63.41 17.63
CA SER A 125 -2.16 64.34 16.49
C SER A 125 -3.54 64.38 15.77
N LYS A 126 -4.64 63.99 16.43
CA LYS A 126 -5.92 63.67 15.79
C LYS A 126 -6.79 64.87 15.44
N SER A 127 -6.49 66.08 15.92
CA SER A 127 -7.32 67.22 15.51
C SER A 127 -7.16 67.51 14.03
N GLY A 128 -8.28 67.59 13.28
CA GLY A 128 -8.27 67.99 11.88
C GLY A 128 -7.47 69.30 11.65
N GLN A 129 -7.57 70.18 12.61
CA GLN A 129 -6.79 71.41 12.69
C GLN A 129 -5.27 71.12 12.71
N SER A 130 -4.79 70.12 13.49
CA SER A 130 -3.38 69.77 13.55
C SER A 130 -2.83 69.27 12.21
N ARG A 131 -3.61 68.55 11.41
CA ARG A 131 -3.17 68.07 10.07
C ARG A 131 -3.13 69.22 9.05
N VAL A 132 -4.13 70.06 9.07
CA VAL A 132 -4.19 71.26 8.23
C VAL A 132 -3.04 72.21 8.61
N MET A 133 -2.85 72.47 9.90
CA MET A 133 -1.75 73.28 10.43
C MET A 133 -0.39 72.72 10.05
N PHE A 134 -0.23 71.40 10.10
CA PHE A 134 1.01 70.70 9.64
C PHE A 134 1.28 70.92 8.16
N LEU A 135 0.28 71.03 7.32
CA LEU A 135 0.42 71.34 5.90
C LEU A 135 0.65 72.83 5.66
N LEU A 136 -0.12 73.68 6.32
CA LEU A 136 -0.02 75.13 6.16
C LEU A 136 1.26 75.76 6.77
N SER A 137 1.89 75.07 7.71
CA SER A 137 3.22 75.47 8.26
C SER A 137 4.41 75.10 7.37
N SER A 138 4.14 74.80 6.10
CA SER A 138 5.23 74.54 5.12
C SER A 138 5.79 75.83 4.59
N GLU A 139 7.10 75.89 4.41
CA GLU A 139 7.81 77.06 3.90
C GLU A 139 7.58 77.30 2.40
N ASP A 140 7.37 76.17 1.67
CA ASP A 140 7.13 76.20 0.22
C ASP A 140 6.16 75.07 -0.20
N PHE A 141 5.69 75.12 -1.46
CA PHE A 141 4.80 74.15 -2.06
C PHE A 141 5.44 72.72 -2.14
N LYS A 142 6.74 72.66 -2.37
CA LYS A 142 7.45 71.37 -2.47
C LYS A 142 7.51 70.67 -1.12
N GLN A 143 7.65 71.41 -0.02
CA GLN A 143 7.60 70.92 1.35
C GLN A 143 6.18 70.48 1.70
N ALA A 144 5.16 71.25 1.37
CA ALA A 144 3.76 70.86 1.53
C ALA A 144 3.44 69.55 0.80
N TYR A 145 3.86 69.43 -0.45
CA TYR A 145 3.68 68.18 -1.23
C TYR A 145 4.35 66.96 -0.59
N LYS A 146 5.59 67.12 -0.12
CA LYS A 146 6.30 66.06 0.60
C LYS A 146 5.53 65.65 1.87
N ARG A 147 4.99 66.59 2.63
CA ARG A 147 4.18 66.28 3.84
C ARG A 147 2.92 65.51 3.54
N VAL A 148 2.23 65.83 2.45
CA VAL A 148 1.08 65.03 1.96
C VAL A 148 1.49 63.61 1.60
N GLN A 149 2.62 63.44 0.92
CA GLN A 149 3.14 62.13 0.59
C GLN A 149 3.48 61.30 1.83
N TYR A 150 4.11 61.90 2.84
CA TYR A 150 4.35 61.21 4.12
C TYR A 150 3.07 60.83 4.84
N MET A 151 2.04 61.65 4.84
CA MET A 151 0.72 61.31 5.42
C MET A 151 0.08 60.14 4.69
N LYS A 152 0.18 60.11 3.37
CA LYS A 152 -0.31 58.98 2.53
C LYS A 152 0.44 57.68 2.81
N GLN A 153 1.77 57.77 2.83
CA GLN A 153 2.61 56.59 3.16
C GLN A 153 2.33 56.07 4.58
N TYR A 154 2.18 56.96 5.54
CA TYR A 154 1.83 56.58 6.92
C TYR A 154 0.45 55.90 7.03
N ALA A 155 -0.56 56.42 6.34
CA ALA A 155 -1.88 55.81 6.29
C ALA A 155 -1.85 54.44 5.64
N ASN A 156 -1.12 54.28 4.53
CA ASN A 156 -0.94 53.00 3.85
C ASN A 156 -0.17 51.98 4.72
N TYR A 157 0.84 52.42 5.44
CA TYR A 157 1.60 51.60 6.37
C TYR A 157 0.71 51.07 7.52
N ARG A 158 -0.11 51.96 8.12
CA ARG A 158 -1.10 51.55 9.11
C ARG A 158 -2.08 50.50 8.60
N LYS A 159 -2.63 50.70 7.40
CA LYS A 159 -3.51 49.75 6.77
C LYS A 159 -2.85 48.38 6.61
N LYS A 160 -1.63 48.39 6.07
CA LYS A 160 -0.83 47.19 5.88
C LYS A 160 -0.55 46.43 7.18
N GLN A 161 -0.19 47.15 8.27
CA GLN A 161 0.05 46.53 9.58
C GLN A 161 -1.26 45.92 10.14
N GLY A 162 -2.39 46.59 10.00
CA GLY A 162 -3.72 46.06 10.42
C GLY A 162 -4.07 44.78 9.67
N GLU A 163 -3.81 44.76 8.36
CA GLU A 163 -3.98 43.56 7.51
C GLU A 163 -3.06 42.40 7.96
N GLN A 164 -1.79 42.68 8.25
CA GLN A 164 -0.84 41.69 8.74
C GLN A 164 -1.27 41.10 10.11
N ILE A 165 -1.74 41.93 11.03
CA ILE A 165 -2.23 41.46 12.32
C ILE A 165 -3.43 40.53 12.13
N LYS A 166 -4.38 40.89 11.24
CA LYS A 166 -5.53 40.06 10.90
C LYS A 166 -5.09 38.71 10.31
N GLU A 167 -4.21 38.74 9.34
CA GLU A 167 -3.68 37.55 8.66
C GLU A 167 -2.96 36.60 9.64
N ARG A 168 -2.07 37.15 10.49
CA ARG A 168 -1.38 36.34 11.51
C ARG A 168 -2.36 35.74 12.54
N THR A 169 -3.40 36.48 12.91
CA THR A 169 -4.44 35.97 13.82
C THR A 169 -5.19 34.80 13.22
N ILE A 170 -5.61 34.91 11.94
CA ILE A 170 -6.29 33.81 11.22
C ILE A 170 -5.36 32.59 11.14
N LEU A 171 -4.11 32.78 10.77
CA LEU A 171 -3.13 31.69 10.65
C LEU A 171 -2.90 30.97 11.99
N ILE A 172 -2.87 31.68 13.10
CA ILE A 172 -2.80 31.10 14.45
C ILE A 172 -4.04 30.25 14.74
N GLN A 173 -5.25 30.75 14.42
CA GLN A 173 -6.49 30.03 14.62
C GLN A 173 -6.54 28.75 13.81
N GLU A 174 -6.16 28.78 12.53
CA GLU A 174 -6.10 27.61 11.63
C GLU A 174 -5.07 26.59 12.12
N THR A 175 -3.88 27.06 12.53
CA THR A 175 -2.83 26.18 13.07
C THR A 175 -3.30 25.51 14.37
N ASN A 176 -4.01 26.25 15.22
CA ASN A 176 -4.57 25.69 16.46
C ASN A 176 -5.65 24.62 16.19
N LYS A 177 -6.57 24.88 15.24
CA LYS A 177 -7.57 23.89 14.82
C LYS A 177 -6.89 22.61 14.28
N LYS A 178 -5.85 22.78 13.47
CA LYS A 178 -5.06 21.66 12.96
C LYS A 178 -4.40 20.87 14.08
N LEU A 179 -3.79 21.55 15.06
CA LEU A 179 -3.16 20.92 16.23
C LEU A 179 -4.14 20.11 17.07
N VAL A 180 -5.33 20.65 17.34
CA VAL A 180 -6.37 19.94 18.10
C VAL A 180 -6.75 18.64 17.37
N LYS A 181 -6.99 18.71 16.06
CA LYS A 181 -7.29 17.52 15.25
C LYS A 181 -6.15 16.51 15.27
N GLN A 182 -4.91 16.95 15.04
CA GLN A 182 -3.74 16.06 15.04
C GLN A 182 -3.52 15.35 16.38
N LYS A 183 -3.78 16.04 17.51
CA LYS A 183 -3.70 15.43 18.84
C LYS A 183 -4.77 14.36 19.02
N ALA A 184 -6.01 14.61 18.60
CA ALA A 184 -7.10 13.64 18.67
C ALA A 184 -6.82 12.40 17.78
N ASP A 185 -6.34 12.62 16.55
CA ASP A 185 -5.96 11.54 15.63
C ASP A 185 -4.82 10.68 16.22
N LYS A 186 -3.82 11.30 16.85
CA LYS A 186 -2.73 10.60 17.53
C LYS A 186 -3.23 9.75 18.69
N GLU A 187 -4.13 10.28 19.52
CA GLU A 187 -4.71 9.54 20.64
C GLU A 187 -5.47 8.29 20.14
N THR A 188 -6.27 8.46 19.09
CA THR A 188 -6.96 7.34 18.43
C THR A 188 -5.97 6.24 17.99
N LEU A 189 -4.84 6.62 17.37
CA LEU A 189 -3.81 5.66 16.96
C LEU A 189 -3.17 4.94 18.16
N ILE A 190 -2.96 5.63 19.27
CA ILE A 190 -2.41 5.04 20.51
C ILE A 190 -3.38 3.99 21.08
N VAL A 191 -4.67 4.32 21.16
CA VAL A 191 -5.70 3.40 21.66
C VAL A 191 -5.83 2.17 20.76
N GLU A 192 -5.91 2.39 19.42
CA GLU A 192 -5.93 1.27 18.46
C GLU A 192 -4.71 0.36 18.61
N ASN A 193 -3.52 0.94 18.78
CA ASN A 193 -2.29 0.19 18.93
C ASN A 193 -2.24 -0.62 20.22
N ARG A 194 -2.72 -0.05 21.33
CA ARG A 194 -2.85 -0.74 22.62
C ARG A 194 -3.77 -1.96 22.52
N THR A 195 -4.91 -1.78 21.88
CA THR A 195 -5.86 -2.86 21.63
C THR A 195 -5.25 -3.94 20.74
N ALA A 196 -4.58 -3.54 19.65
CA ALA A 196 -3.92 -4.46 18.74
C ALA A 196 -2.82 -5.28 19.45
N LYS A 197 -2.03 -4.67 20.34
CA LYS A 197 -1.02 -5.38 21.16
C LYS A 197 -1.67 -6.42 22.07
N LYS A 198 -2.74 -6.05 22.79
CA LYS A 198 -3.44 -6.97 23.68
C LYS A 198 -3.97 -8.21 22.93
N GLU A 199 -4.53 -8.00 21.76
CA GLU A 199 -5.01 -9.11 20.92
C GLU A 199 -3.85 -9.94 20.32
N LEU A 200 -2.73 -9.30 19.97
CA LEU A 200 -1.53 -9.99 19.53
C LEU A 200 -1.00 -10.95 20.60
N ASP A 201 -0.95 -10.50 21.85
CA ASP A 201 -0.46 -11.31 22.98
C ASP A 201 -1.38 -12.52 23.22
N LYS A 202 -2.70 -12.34 23.14
CA LYS A 202 -3.66 -13.45 23.23
C LYS A 202 -3.48 -14.46 22.08
N GLU A 203 -3.28 -13.97 20.86
CA GLU A 203 -3.06 -14.84 19.70
C GLU A 203 -1.77 -15.64 19.83
N LYS A 204 -0.69 -15.03 20.32
CA LYS A 204 0.58 -15.71 20.61
C LYS A 204 0.44 -16.78 21.70
N GLN A 205 -0.23 -16.46 22.81
CA GLN A 205 -0.47 -17.43 23.87
C GLN A 205 -1.26 -18.64 23.35
N ARG A 206 -2.30 -18.39 22.56
CA ARG A 206 -3.07 -19.47 21.94
C ARG A 206 -2.23 -20.31 20.98
N GLN A 207 -1.38 -19.67 20.18
CA GLN A 207 -0.47 -20.35 19.27
C GLN A 207 0.50 -21.24 20.05
N ASP A 208 1.08 -20.76 21.14
CA ASP A 208 2.02 -21.51 21.99
C ASP A 208 1.37 -22.76 22.60
N LEU A 209 0.10 -22.66 23.03
CA LEU A 209 -0.64 -23.82 23.55
C LEU A 209 -0.84 -24.88 22.46
N LEU A 210 -1.26 -24.48 21.26
CA LEU A 210 -1.43 -25.40 20.14
C LEU A 210 -0.11 -26.02 19.67
N ILE A 211 0.99 -25.26 19.71
CA ILE A 211 2.32 -25.78 19.38
C ILE A 211 2.76 -26.82 20.40
N LYS A 212 2.48 -26.63 21.70
CA LYS A 212 2.78 -27.62 22.75
C LYS A 212 2.00 -28.93 22.50
N GLU A 213 0.74 -28.83 22.09
CA GLU A 213 -0.09 -29.98 21.71
C GLU A 213 0.49 -30.71 20.48
N ILE A 214 0.84 -29.97 19.42
CA ILE A 214 1.49 -30.55 18.24
C ILE A 214 2.80 -31.27 18.59
N ARG A 215 3.60 -30.72 19.50
CA ARG A 215 4.87 -31.32 19.91
C ARG A 215 4.70 -32.65 20.64
N LYS A 216 3.61 -32.84 21.38
CA LYS A 216 3.27 -34.14 22.00
C LYS A 216 3.04 -35.24 20.97
N GLU A 217 2.46 -34.88 19.82
CA GLU A 217 2.15 -35.81 18.72
C GLU A 217 3.04 -35.56 17.48
N SER A 218 4.25 -35.08 17.69
CA SER A 218 5.11 -34.55 16.60
C SER A 218 5.36 -35.53 15.46
N SER A 219 5.49 -36.83 15.72
CA SER A 219 5.73 -37.86 14.69
C SER A 219 4.59 -37.94 13.70
N THR A 220 3.33 -37.92 14.18
CA THR A 220 2.13 -37.98 13.35
C THR A 220 1.98 -36.73 12.49
N TYR A 221 2.20 -35.55 13.05
CA TYR A 221 2.10 -34.28 12.31
C TYR A 221 3.23 -34.11 11.29
N ILE A 222 4.45 -34.52 11.60
CA ILE A 222 5.58 -34.53 10.65
C ILE A 222 5.27 -35.48 9.47
N ALA A 223 4.71 -36.66 9.74
CA ALA A 223 4.29 -37.58 8.68
C ALA A 223 3.19 -36.98 7.78
N GLN A 224 2.19 -36.30 8.36
CA GLN A 224 1.16 -35.60 7.58
C GLN A 224 1.73 -34.48 6.71
N ILE A 225 2.65 -33.66 7.24
CA ILE A 225 3.30 -32.57 6.48
C ILE A 225 4.12 -33.15 5.34
N LYS A 226 4.94 -34.20 5.61
CA LYS A 226 5.70 -34.87 4.56
C LYS A 226 4.79 -35.47 3.49
N LYS A 227 3.64 -36.03 3.86
CA LYS A 227 2.65 -36.54 2.89
C LYS A 227 2.06 -35.41 2.04
N LYS A 228 1.67 -34.28 2.64
CA LYS A 228 1.18 -33.10 1.92
C LYS A 228 2.24 -32.52 0.99
N GLN A 229 3.51 -32.47 1.41
CA GLN A 229 4.62 -31.99 0.55
C GLN A 229 4.84 -32.92 -0.64
N LYS A 230 4.86 -34.26 -0.41
CA LYS A 230 4.98 -35.24 -1.50
C LYS A 230 3.83 -35.10 -2.52
N GLU A 231 2.61 -34.84 -2.05
CA GLU A 231 1.47 -34.59 -2.93
C GLU A 231 1.63 -33.28 -3.73
N ALA A 232 2.07 -32.22 -3.09
CA ALA A 232 2.38 -30.96 -3.77
C ALA A 232 3.48 -31.14 -4.84
N ASP A 233 4.55 -31.87 -4.51
CA ASP A 233 5.63 -32.18 -5.45
C ASP A 233 5.14 -33.07 -6.61
N ARG A 234 4.20 -33.98 -6.36
CA ARG A 234 3.55 -34.79 -7.41
C ARG A 234 2.77 -33.90 -8.37
N ILE A 235 1.98 -32.99 -7.85
CA ILE A 235 1.22 -32.01 -8.63
C ILE A 235 2.16 -31.16 -9.47
N ASP A 236 3.26 -30.68 -8.88
CA ASP A 236 4.24 -29.87 -9.59
C ASP A 236 4.88 -30.63 -10.75
N ARG A 237 5.25 -31.91 -10.56
CA ARG A 237 5.76 -32.77 -11.65
C ARG A 237 4.72 -33.02 -12.75
N GLN A 238 3.44 -33.16 -12.39
CA GLN A 238 2.37 -33.27 -13.38
C GLN A 238 2.24 -31.99 -14.21
N ILE A 239 2.24 -30.84 -13.58
CA ILE A 239 2.21 -29.54 -14.28
C ILE A 239 3.43 -29.38 -15.19
N ASP A 240 4.64 -29.75 -14.72
CA ASP A 240 5.86 -29.66 -15.50
C ASP A 240 5.79 -30.59 -16.76
N LYS A 241 5.24 -31.78 -16.61
CA LYS A 241 5.00 -32.71 -17.75
C LYS A 241 3.99 -32.09 -18.72
N LEU A 242 2.88 -31.54 -18.26
CA LEU A 242 1.88 -30.90 -19.12
C LEU A 242 2.45 -29.73 -19.92
N ILE A 243 3.33 -28.94 -19.30
CA ILE A 243 4.03 -27.86 -19.99
C ILE A 243 4.98 -28.44 -21.08
N ALA A 244 5.71 -29.48 -20.75
CA ALA A 244 6.58 -30.13 -21.73
C ALA A 244 5.79 -30.73 -22.92
N ASP A 245 4.67 -31.39 -22.62
CA ASP A 245 3.78 -31.96 -23.65
C ASP A 245 3.16 -30.86 -24.54
N ALA A 246 2.75 -29.72 -23.92
CA ALA A 246 2.23 -28.58 -24.66
C ALA A 246 3.27 -27.93 -25.57
N ILE A 247 4.53 -27.83 -25.12
CA ILE A 247 5.65 -27.35 -25.94
C ILE A 247 5.89 -28.31 -27.13
N ALA A 248 5.96 -29.60 -26.87
CA ALA A 248 6.16 -30.61 -27.89
C ALA A 248 5.03 -30.62 -28.95
N ALA A 249 3.77 -30.55 -28.51
CA ALA A 249 2.60 -30.49 -29.38
C ALA A 249 2.59 -29.22 -30.25
N SER A 250 2.92 -28.06 -29.68
CA SER A 250 3.01 -26.80 -30.40
C SER A 250 4.14 -26.81 -31.43
N ASN A 251 5.33 -27.31 -31.07
CA ASN A 251 6.48 -27.38 -31.95
C ASN A 251 6.25 -28.39 -33.11
N LYS A 252 5.56 -29.51 -32.86
CA LYS A 252 5.12 -30.44 -33.90
C LYS A 252 4.20 -29.77 -34.90
N LYS A 253 3.22 -29.00 -34.48
CA LYS A 253 2.33 -28.22 -35.36
C LYS A 253 3.10 -27.18 -36.19
N ALA A 254 4.17 -26.63 -35.65
CA ALA A 254 5.03 -25.64 -36.32
C ALA A 254 6.15 -26.30 -37.19
N GLY A 255 6.17 -27.63 -37.34
CA GLY A 255 7.21 -28.34 -38.09
C GLY A 255 8.61 -28.27 -37.47
N LYS A 256 8.70 -28.03 -36.13
CA LYS A 256 9.98 -27.92 -35.40
C LYS A 256 10.20 -29.10 -34.46
N SER A 257 11.43 -29.23 -33.95
CA SER A 257 11.82 -30.34 -33.09
C SER A 257 10.96 -30.40 -31.83
N THR A 258 10.39 -31.57 -31.54
CA THR A 258 9.61 -31.86 -30.36
C THR A 258 10.45 -31.99 -29.07
N SER A 259 11.77 -32.16 -29.19
CA SER A 259 12.71 -32.24 -28.07
C SER A 259 13.10 -30.86 -27.50
N SER A 260 12.72 -29.78 -28.18
CA SER A 260 12.99 -28.41 -27.69
C SER A 260 12.25 -28.10 -26.38
N LYS A 261 12.94 -27.47 -25.45
CA LYS A 261 12.37 -26.99 -24.17
C LYS A 261 11.67 -25.62 -24.28
N THR A 262 11.65 -25.06 -25.48
CA THR A 262 11.06 -23.73 -25.76
C THR A 262 10.03 -23.82 -26.87
N PHE A 263 9.01 -22.97 -26.79
CA PHE A 263 8.03 -22.83 -27.85
C PHE A 263 8.63 -22.23 -29.12
N ALA A 264 8.28 -22.78 -30.27
CA ALA A 264 8.45 -22.12 -31.55
C ALA A 264 7.34 -21.08 -31.72
N LEU A 265 7.69 -19.79 -31.72
CA LEU A 265 6.72 -18.71 -31.77
C LEU A 265 6.44 -18.23 -33.20
N THR A 266 5.21 -17.98 -33.50
CA THR A 266 4.78 -17.17 -34.65
C THR A 266 4.97 -15.66 -34.36
N PRO A 267 5.00 -14.78 -35.37
CA PRO A 267 5.08 -13.33 -35.14
C PRO A 267 4.02 -12.80 -34.21
N ALA A 268 2.79 -13.28 -34.31
CA ALA A 268 1.69 -12.88 -33.41
C ALA A 268 1.95 -13.32 -31.95
N GLU A 269 2.47 -14.52 -31.76
CA GLU A 269 2.83 -15.03 -30.42
C GLU A 269 4.04 -14.32 -29.80
N VAL A 270 4.98 -13.83 -30.62
CA VAL A 270 6.09 -12.97 -30.16
C VAL A 270 5.52 -11.64 -29.63
N THR A 271 4.57 -11.04 -30.35
CA THR A 271 3.90 -9.81 -29.91
C THR A 271 3.15 -10.04 -28.59
N LEU A 272 2.37 -11.10 -28.49
CA LEU A 272 1.62 -11.47 -27.28
C LEU A 272 2.56 -11.69 -26.07
N ALA A 273 3.70 -12.36 -26.28
CA ALA A 273 4.71 -12.57 -25.24
C ALA A 273 5.32 -11.25 -24.76
N LYS A 274 5.59 -10.31 -25.67
CA LYS A 274 6.09 -8.98 -25.36
C LYS A 274 5.07 -8.18 -24.54
N GLU A 275 3.81 -8.21 -24.94
CA GLU A 275 2.71 -7.55 -24.21
C GLU A 275 2.51 -8.16 -22.82
N PHE A 276 2.51 -9.49 -22.70
CA PHE A 276 2.46 -10.17 -21.40
C PHE A 276 3.61 -9.70 -20.49
N SER A 277 4.84 -9.66 -21.00
CA SER A 277 6.03 -9.29 -20.24
C SER A 277 6.01 -7.82 -19.81
N SER A 278 5.50 -6.92 -20.65
CA SER A 278 5.39 -5.49 -20.34
C SER A 278 4.37 -5.18 -19.23
N ASN A 279 3.43 -6.09 -18.98
CA ASN A 279 2.45 -6.02 -17.91
C ASN A 279 2.93 -6.64 -16.58
N LYS A 280 4.22 -6.98 -16.44
CA LYS A 280 4.78 -7.47 -15.19
C LYS A 280 4.49 -6.50 -14.03
N GLY A 281 3.93 -7.03 -12.94
CA GLY A 281 3.52 -6.26 -11.75
C GLY A 281 2.17 -5.55 -11.87
N ARG A 282 1.52 -5.62 -13.05
CA ARG A 282 0.21 -4.98 -13.32
C ARG A 282 -0.89 -5.98 -13.65
N LEU A 283 -0.57 -7.27 -13.83
CA LEU A 283 -1.55 -8.30 -14.14
C LEU A 283 -2.60 -8.39 -13.02
N ILE A 284 -3.83 -8.66 -13.41
CA ILE A 284 -4.93 -8.81 -12.44
C ILE A 284 -4.76 -10.09 -11.61
N TRP A 285 -5.43 -10.14 -10.48
CA TRP A 285 -5.50 -11.37 -9.70
C TRP A 285 -6.41 -12.41 -10.39
N PRO A 286 -6.03 -13.71 -10.31
CA PRO A 286 -6.81 -14.79 -10.91
C PRO A 286 -8.16 -15.00 -10.20
N VAL A 287 -8.32 -14.51 -8.98
CA VAL A 287 -9.57 -14.48 -8.20
C VAL A 287 -9.89 -13.05 -7.76
N GLU A 288 -11.16 -12.73 -7.62
CA GLU A 288 -11.58 -11.39 -7.23
C GLU A 288 -11.17 -11.05 -5.80
N ARG A 289 -11.27 -12.02 -4.88
CA ARG A 289 -10.87 -11.88 -3.48
C ARG A 289 -10.00 -13.06 -3.09
N GLY A 290 -8.87 -12.81 -2.44
CA GLY A 290 -7.96 -13.85 -1.99
C GLY A 290 -6.72 -13.28 -1.32
N ARG A 291 -5.99 -14.15 -0.62
CA ARG A 291 -4.69 -13.84 -0.02
C ARG A 291 -3.69 -14.95 -0.34
N VAL A 292 -2.43 -14.59 -0.50
CA VAL A 292 -1.37 -15.59 -0.65
C VAL A 292 -1.10 -16.24 0.71
N VAL A 293 -1.36 -17.52 0.83
CA VAL A 293 -1.10 -18.32 2.04
C VAL A 293 0.22 -19.07 1.98
N ARG A 294 0.68 -19.41 0.77
CA ARG A 294 2.00 -20.01 0.56
C ARG A 294 2.70 -19.30 -0.60
N PRO A 295 3.80 -18.60 -0.32
CA PRO A 295 4.56 -17.91 -1.35
C PRO A 295 5.33 -18.87 -2.26
N TYR A 296 5.85 -18.34 -3.36
CA TYR A 296 6.75 -19.02 -4.27
C TYR A 296 8.12 -19.28 -3.62
N GLY A 297 8.71 -20.43 -3.92
CA GLY A 297 10.05 -20.79 -3.50
C GLY A 297 10.08 -21.71 -2.29
N LYS A 298 11.22 -21.76 -1.63
CA LYS A 298 11.42 -22.54 -0.41
C LYS A 298 11.20 -21.65 0.81
N SER A 299 10.44 -22.13 1.78
CA SER A 299 10.20 -21.45 3.05
C SER A 299 10.27 -22.45 4.21
N ALA A 300 10.78 -22.00 5.36
CA ALA A 300 10.70 -22.81 6.57
C ALA A 300 9.23 -22.99 6.99
N HIS A 301 8.92 -24.14 7.59
CA HIS A 301 7.59 -24.33 8.17
C HIS A 301 7.45 -23.38 9.38
N PRO A 302 6.34 -22.60 9.48
CA PRO A 302 6.23 -21.54 10.48
C PRO A 302 6.32 -22.04 11.93
N THR A 303 5.91 -23.29 12.20
CA THR A 303 5.74 -23.81 13.56
C THR A 303 6.59 -25.04 13.88
N LEU A 304 7.16 -25.69 12.89
CA LEU A 304 7.97 -26.90 13.07
C LEU A 304 9.38 -26.66 12.53
N PRO A 305 10.38 -26.47 13.42
CA PRO A 305 11.78 -26.26 13.04
C PRO A 305 12.32 -27.43 12.22
N GLY A 306 13.17 -27.14 11.24
CA GLY A 306 13.83 -28.16 10.40
C GLY A 306 13.00 -28.69 9.24
N ILE A 307 11.73 -28.26 9.08
CA ILE A 307 10.90 -28.61 7.92
C ILE A 307 10.91 -27.45 6.93
N THR A 308 11.33 -27.75 5.69
CA THR A 308 11.28 -26.83 4.57
C THR A 308 10.13 -27.19 3.65
N LEU A 309 9.29 -26.22 3.31
CA LEU A 309 8.23 -26.33 2.34
C LEU A 309 8.70 -25.73 1.01
N SER A 310 8.37 -26.38 -0.11
CA SER A 310 8.64 -25.87 -1.45
C SER A 310 7.35 -25.60 -2.21
N ASN A 311 7.27 -24.49 -2.94
CA ASN A 311 6.14 -24.16 -3.78
C ASN A 311 6.62 -23.57 -5.12
N SER A 312 6.18 -24.16 -6.22
CA SER A 312 6.55 -23.75 -7.59
C SER A 312 5.69 -22.61 -8.15
N GLY A 313 4.72 -22.15 -7.36
CA GLY A 313 3.79 -21.04 -7.66
C GLY A 313 3.43 -20.32 -6.38
N VAL A 314 2.21 -19.80 -6.32
CA VAL A 314 1.60 -19.25 -5.11
C VAL A 314 0.30 -19.97 -4.83
N ASP A 315 0.03 -20.20 -3.55
CA ASP A 315 -1.26 -20.71 -3.10
C ASP A 315 -2.10 -19.53 -2.61
N ILE A 316 -3.24 -19.31 -3.26
CA ILE A 316 -4.16 -18.20 -2.99
C ILE A 316 -5.40 -18.77 -2.31
N GLU A 317 -5.58 -18.50 -1.03
CA GLU A 317 -6.81 -18.82 -0.30
C GLU A 317 -7.90 -17.80 -0.66
N THR A 318 -9.10 -18.33 -0.92
CA THR A 318 -10.25 -17.52 -1.34
C THR A 318 -11.54 -18.06 -0.73
N THR A 319 -12.67 -17.45 -1.06
CA THR A 319 -13.99 -17.90 -0.64
C THR A 319 -14.37 -19.21 -1.31
N GLU A 320 -15.30 -19.95 -0.71
CA GLU A 320 -15.89 -21.16 -1.31
C GLU A 320 -16.54 -20.79 -2.65
N ASN A 321 -16.34 -21.62 -3.66
CA ASN A 321 -16.85 -21.44 -5.04
C ASN A 321 -16.41 -20.12 -5.71
N ALA A 322 -15.29 -19.54 -5.26
CA ALA A 322 -14.76 -18.34 -5.90
C ALA A 322 -14.47 -18.59 -7.38
N THR A 323 -14.93 -17.69 -8.22
CA THR A 323 -14.68 -17.73 -9.67
C THR A 323 -13.22 -17.43 -9.99
N VAL A 324 -12.66 -18.22 -10.90
CA VAL A 324 -11.30 -18.05 -11.42
C VAL A 324 -11.36 -17.48 -12.82
N ARG A 325 -10.51 -16.49 -13.09
CA ARG A 325 -10.49 -15.75 -14.36
C ARG A 325 -9.09 -15.72 -14.96
N ALA A 326 -9.02 -15.64 -16.28
CA ALA A 326 -7.77 -15.43 -17.00
C ALA A 326 -7.18 -14.06 -16.63
N ILE A 327 -5.88 -14.04 -16.29
CA ILE A 327 -5.17 -12.80 -15.91
C ILE A 327 -4.68 -12.02 -17.12
N PHE A 328 -4.67 -12.62 -18.29
CA PHE A 328 -4.28 -12.05 -19.57
C PHE A 328 -4.91 -12.87 -20.72
N GLU A 329 -4.94 -12.30 -21.93
CA GLU A 329 -5.39 -13.01 -23.12
C GLU A 329 -4.41 -14.11 -23.52
N GLY A 330 -4.92 -15.15 -24.17
CA GLY A 330 -4.10 -16.29 -24.58
C GLY A 330 -4.91 -17.45 -25.13
N GLU A 331 -4.29 -18.63 -25.20
CA GLU A 331 -4.93 -19.87 -25.66
C GLU A 331 -4.81 -20.96 -24.61
N VAL A 332 -5.92 -21.66 -24.35
CA VAL A 332 -5.96 -22.82 -23.45
C VAL A 332 -5.21 -24.00 -24.12
N THR A 333 -4.00 -24.29 -23.64
CA THR A 333 -3.15 -25.36 -24.19
C THR A 333 -3.32 -26.70 -23.50
N SER A 334 -3.86 -26.70 -22.27
CA SER A 334 -4.10 -27.94 -21.54
C SER A 334 -5.23 -27.76 -20.53
N ILE A 335 -6.10 -28.77 -20.44
CA ILE A 335 -7.07 -28.97 -19.38
C ILE A 335 -6.88 -30.40 -18.89
N GLN A 336 -6.55 -30.58 -17.63
CA GLN A 336 -6.39 -31.91 -17.07
C GLN A 336 -7.16 -32.08 -15.75
N ASP A 337 -7.90 -33.15 -15.70
CA ASP A 337 -8.54 -33.66 -14.49
C ASP A 337 -7.59 -34.65 -13.79
N ALA A 338 -7.09 -34.25 -12.62
CA ALA A 338 -6.33 -35.14 -11.76
C ALA A 338 -7.30 -35.95 -10.87
N LYS A 339 -8.04 -36.88 -11.48
CA LYS A 339 -8.98 -37.80 -10.81
C LYS A 339 -10.01 -37.12 -9.89
N GLY A 340 -10.99 -36.46 -10.52
CA GLY A 340 -12.31 -36.26 -9.90
C GLY A 340 -12.52 -35.03 -9.03
N ALA A 341 -11.52 -34.20 -8.72
CA ALA A 341 -11.72 -33.00 -7.91
C ALA A 341 -10.79 -31.80 -8.17
N ASN A 342 -9.70 -31.99 -8.93
CA ASN A 342 -8.66 -30.97 -9.04
C ASN A 342 -8.24 -30.76 -10.50
N ILE A 343 -9.00 -29.93 -11.22
CA ILE A 343 -8.69 -29.64 -12.62
C ILE A 343 -7.63 -28.57 -12.69
N ALA A 344 -6.66 -28.77 -13.60
CA ALA A 344 -5.65 -27.79 -13.98
C ALA A 344 -5.95 -27.23 -15.37
N ILE A 345 -5.86 -25.90 -15.52
CA ILE A 345 -5.92 -25.20 -16.80
C ILE A 345 -4.57 -24.53 -17.03
N ILE A 346 -4.00 -24.71 -18.21
CA ILE A 346 -2.80 -24.02 -18.65
C ILE A 346 -3.19 -23.12 -19.83
N ILE A 347 -2.90 -21.82 -19.68
CA ILE A 347 -3.09 -20.82 -20.74
C ILE A 347 -1.73 -20.36 -21.22
N ARG A 348 -1.56 -20.31 -22.52
CA ARG A 348 -0.35 -19.87 -23.21
C ARG A 348 -0.48 -18.43 -23.67
N HIS A 349 0.55 -17.64 -23.44
CA HIS A 349 0.71 -16.23 -23.82
C HIS A 349 2.05 -16.06 -24.57
N GLY A 350 2.15 -16.64 -25.78
CA GLY A 350 3.42 -16.76 -26.49
C GLY A 350 4.34 -17.80 -25.86
N ASP A 351 5.48 -17.41 -25.31
CA ASP A 351 6.39 -18.29 -24.55
C ASP A 351 6.16 -18.25 -23.02
N TYR A 352 5.18 -17.46 -22.56
CA TYR A 352 4.72 -17.47 -21.17
C TYR A 352 3.52 -18.38 -21.00
N LEU A 353 3.41 -18.95 -19.80
CA LEU A 353 2.32 -19.84 -19.40
C LEU A 353 1.80 -19.42 -18.04
N THR A 354 0.47 -19.39 -17.91
CA THR A 354 -0.20 -19.30 -16.60
C THR A 354 -0.92 -20.59 -16.32
N THR A 355 -0.74 -21.14 -15.12
CA THR A 355 -1.38 -22.37 -14.67
C THR A 355 -2.29 -22.09 -13.49
N TYR A 356 -3.52 -22.55 -13.61
CA TYR A 356 -4.58 -22.45 -12.60
C TYR A 356 -4.93 -23.86 -12.17
N PHE A 357 -4.60 -24.22 -10.95
CA PHE A 357 -4.81 -25.56 -10.42
C PHE A 357 -5.79 -25.55 -9.24
N ASN A 358 -6.47 -26.67 -9.01
CA ASN A 358 -7.53 -26.87 -8.02
C ASN A 358 -8.86 -26.22 -8.44
N LEU A 359 -9.24 -26.42 -9.70
CA LEU A 359 -10.47 -25.92 -10.28
C LEU A 359 -11.54 -27.00 -10.35
N LYS A 360 -12.80 -26.56 -10.39
CA LYS A 360 -14.00 -27.32 -10.74
C LYS A 360 -14.90 -26.47 -11.64
N ASN A 361 -15.96 -27.04 -12.18
CA ASN A 361 -16.96 -26.34 -13.00
C ASN A 361 -16.34 -25.51 -14.12
N ILE A 362 -15.45 -26.15 -14.92
CA ILE A 362 -14.70 -25.48 -15.98
C ILE A 362 -15.61 -24.91 -17.05
N LYS A 363 -15.30 -23.67 -17.49
CA LYS A 363 -16.09 -22.88 -18.47
C LYS A 363 -15.36 -22.68 -19.81
N VAL A 364 -14.22 -23.31 -20.00
CA VAL A 364 -13.38 -23.18 -21.21
C VAL A 364 -13.06 -24.56 -21.78
N LYS A 365 -12.69 -24.58 -23.06
CA LYS A 365 -12.32 -25.81 -23.81
C LYS A 365 -10.85 -25.76 -24.23
N LEU A 366 -10.26 -26.92 -24.47
CA LEU A 366 -8.91 -27.03 -25.03
C LEU A 366 -8.84 -26.33 -26.41
N GLY A 367 -7.80 -25.55 -26.65
CA GLY A 367 -7.61 -24.76 -27.88
C GLY A 367 -8.42 -23.46 -27.91
N GLN A 368 -9.22 -23.18 -26.91
CA GLN A 368 -10.03 -21.94 -26.87
C GLN A 368 -9.13 -20.73 -26.61
N LYS A 369 -9.29 -19.69 -27.42
CA LYS A 369 -8.73 -18.37 -27.14
C LYS A 369 -9.53 -17.73 -26.00
N VAL A 370 -8.83 -17.18 -25.01
CA VAL A 370 -9.41 -16.50 -23.86
C VAL A 370 -8.98 -15.05 -23.81
N THR A 371 -9.88 -14.21 -23.36
CA THR A 371 -9.64 -12.76 -23.15
C THR A 371 -9.31 -12.46 -21.72
N LEU A 372 -8.80 -11.25 -21.44
CA LEU A 372 -8.59 -10.76 -20.09
C LEU A 372 -9.89 -10.83 -19.27
N LYS A 373 -9.83 -11.35 -18.03
CA LYS A 373 -10.96 -11.56 -17.10
C LYS A 373 -11.97 -12.65 -17.52
N GLN A 374 -11.73 -13.36 -18.60
CA GLN A 374 -12.62 -14.46 -18.97
C GLN A 374 -12.69 -15.52 -17.87
N LEU A 375 -13.89 -16.00 -17.55
CA LEU A 375 -14.13 -17.02 -16.53
C LEU A 375 -13.57 -18.36 -16.99
N LEU A 376 -12.77 -19.00 -16.13
CA LEU A 376 -12.15 -20.30 -16.36
C LEU A 376 -12.89 -21.43 -15.64
N GLY A 377 -13.42 -21.16 -14.46
CA GLY A 377 -14.09 -22.11 -13.59
C GLY A 377 -14.20 -21.57 -12.17
N GLU A 378 -14.31 -22.46 -11.21
CA GLU A 378 -14.43 -22.16 -9.79
C GLU A 378 -13.31 -22.86 -9.00
N VAL A 379 -12.89 -22.28 -7.86
CA VAL A 379 -11.93 -22.92 -6.98
C VAL A 379 -12.59 -24.10 -6.27
N SER A 380 -11.95 -25.28 -6.37
CA SER A 380 -12.39 -26.46 -5.65
C SER A 380 -12.06 -26.33 -4.16
N ARG A 381 -12.95 -26.88 -3.33
CA ARG A 381 -12.74 -26.95 -1.88
C ARG A 381 -11.98 -28.21 -1.52
N ASN A 382 -10.97 -28.09 -0.69
CA ASN A 382 -10.28 -29.23 -0.14
C ASN A 382 -11.13 -29.89 0.95
N ALA A 383 -11.51 -31.14 0.75
CA ALA A 383 -12.39 -31.88 1.67
C ALA A 383 -11.79 -32.03 3.09
N PHE A 384 -10.44 -32.12 3.20
CA PHE A 384 -9.76 -32.35 4.47
C PHE A 384 -9.51 -31.07 5.27
N THR A 385 -9.18 -29.96 4.58
CA THR A 385 -8.86 -28.68 5.25
C THR A 385 -10.03 -27.72 5.28
N GLY A 386 -11.08 -28.00 4.52
CA GLY A 386 -12.22 -27.11 4.35
C GLY A 386 -11.90 -25.81 3.61
N LYS A 387 -10.67 -25.62 3.14
CA LYS A 387 -10.19 -24.38 2.50
C LYS A 387 -10.34 -24.45 0.99
N SER A 388 -10.67 -23.33 0.38
CA SER A 388 -10.63 -23.12 -1.07
C SER A 388 -9.33 -22.42 -1.43
N ILE A 389 -8.40 -23.15 -2.03
CA ILE A 389 -7.06 -22.65 -2.35
C ILE A 389 -6.80 -22.85 -3.83
N LEU A 390 -6.60 -21.74 -4.55
CA LEU A 390 -6.12 -21.76 -5.93
C LEU A 390 -4.60 -21.83 -5.92
N LYS A 391 -3.99 -22.83 -6.55
CA LYS A 391 -2.57 -22.82 -6.87
C LYS A 391 -2.39 -22.13 -8.22
N PHE A 392 -1.68 -21.02 -8.19
CA PHE A 392 -1.42 -20.19 -9.36
C PHE A 392 0.08 -20.15 -9.67
N ARG A 393 0.45 -20.38 -10.92
CA ARG A 393 1.84 -20.41 -11.36
C ARG A 393 2.01 -19.60 -12.65
N VAL A 394 3.14 -18.93 -12.76
CA VAL A 394 3.63 -18.28 -13.97
C VAL A 394 4.94 -18.96 -14.37
N SER A 395 5.11 -19.27 -15.65
CA SER A 395 6.37 -19.79 -16.18
C SER A 395 6.67 -19.18 -17.55
N LYS A 396 7.96 -19.13 -17.89
CA LYS A 396 8.43 -18.82 -19.22
C LYS A 396 9.04 -20.10 -19.80
N ASN A 397 8.41 -20.65 -20.83
CA ASN A 397 8.70 -22.01 -21.26
C ASN A 397 8.64 -23.00 -20.08
N GLN A 398 9.72 -23.73 -19.78
CA GLN A 398 9.80 -24.63 -18.62
C GLN A 398 10.32 -23.94 -17.33
N THR A 399 10.74 -22.66 -17.40
CA THR A 399 11.30 -21.95 -16.26
C THR A 399 10.20 -21.37 -15.37
N LYS A 400 10.20 -21.74 -14.10
CA LYS A 400 9.24 -21.24 -13.08
C LYS A 400 9.58 -19.83 -12.68
N LEU A 401 8.58 -18.96 -12.63
CA LEU A 401 8.70 -17.56 -12.25
C LEU A 401 7.89 -17.29 -10.97
N ASN A 402 8.32 -16.30 -10.18
CA ASN A 402 7.58 -15.90 -8.98
C ASN A 402 6.31 -15.12 -9.35
N PRO A 403 5.09 -15.67 -9.16
CA PRO A 403 3.86 -15.02 -9.59
C PRO A 403 3.58 -13.69 -8.90
N THR A 404 4.07 -13.48 -7.66
CA THR A 404 3.84 -12.23 -6.92
C THR A 404 4.53 -11.02 -7.55
N GLN A 405 5.51 -11.25 -8.43
CA GLN A 405 6.16 -10.19 -9.20
C GLN A 405 5.36 -9.80 -10.46
N TRP A 406 4.37 -10.60 -10.85
CA TRP A 406 3.59 -10.43 -12.07
C TRP A 406 2.21 -9.82 -11.80
N ILE A 407 1.54 -10.28 -10.74
CA ILE A 407 0.24 -9.75 -10.34
C ILE A 407 0.37 -8.42 -9.60
N SER A 408 -0.64 -7.56 -9.73
CA SER A 408 -0.68 -6.25 -9.07
C SER A 408 -0.63 -6.39 -7.55
N ARG A 409 0.06 -5.47 -6.87
CA ARG A 409 0.04 -5.38 -5.41
C ARG A 409 -1.36 -4.95 -4.94
N ARG A 410 -1.87 -5.64 -3.95
CA ARG A 410 -3.13 -5.29 -3.27
C ARG A 410 -2.87 -4.63 -1.93
#